data_f5745b4b09eb8cac5e9589df32ca33e2
#
_entry.id   f5745b4b09eb8cac5e9589df32ca33e2
#
_cell.length_a   1.000
_cell.length_b   1.000
_cell.length_c   1.000
_cell.angle_alpha   90.00
_cell.angle_beta   90.00
_cell.angle_gamma   90.00
#
_symmetry.space_group_name_H-M   'P 1'
#
loop_
_entity.id
_entity.type
_entity.pdbx_description
1 polymer ?
#
loop_
_entity_poly.entity_id
_entity_poly.type
_entity_poly.pdbx_seq_one_letter_code
_entity_poly.pdbx_strand_id
1 'polypeptide(L)'
;MEFKLEYNTIIGIVEEEVSREAAQAYSTDGSSLYDGLRMVSRDEEKKKRLMSEVLVSIRILCNRLVRHVALIADGSEAEQTSFYFDLEMSPRREAGKGESLKTLFRSLTVNLFLNKYFASKNEADLASKYDAAALADVQTIAKLLYEKLPPVYPAIP
;
A
#
# COMPACT_ATOMS: atom_id res chain seq x y z
N MET A 1 6.70 6.66 -15.07
CA MET A 1 6.77 7.24 -13.70
C MET A 1 7.30 6.19 -12.74
N GLU A 2 8.36 6.51 -12.08
CA GLU A 2 8.98 5.65 -11.08
C GLU A 2 8.88 6.31 -9.70
N PHE A 3 8.59 5.53 -8.67
CA PHE A 3 8.57 6.02 -7.29
C PHE A 3 8.77 4.89 -6.29
N LYS A 4 9.11 5.27 -5.07
CA LYS A 4 9.33 4.35 -3.96
C LYS A 4 8.37 4.66 -2.81
N LEU A 5 7.93 3.62 -2.13
CA LEU A 5 7.22 3.71 -0.86
C LEU A 5 8.10 3.07 0.22
N GLU A 6 8.61 3.87 1.12
CA GLU A 6 9.49 3.40 2.20
C GLU A 6 8.71 2.57 3.22
N TYR A 7 9.29 1.44 3.61
CA TYR A 7 8.69 0.55 4.61
C TYR A 7 8.36 1.28 5.92
N ASN A 8 9.27 2.10 6.43
CA ASN A 8 9.04 2.81 7.68
C ASN A 8 7.85 3.76 7.63
N THR A 9 7.62 4.42 6.51
CA THR A 9 6.43 5.26 6.29
C THR A 9 5.17 4.41 6.27
N ILE A 10 5.18 3.29 5.56
CA ILE A 10 4.05 2.37 5.48
C ILE A 10 3.72 1.77 6.85
N ILE A 11 4.71 1.26 7.56
CA ILE A 11 4.48 0.60 8.86
C ILE A 11 4.00 1.60 9.92
N GLY A 12 4.44 2.84 9.88
CA GLY A 12 3.95 3.90 10.76
C GLY A 12 2.45 4.12 10.60
N ILE A 13 1.95 4.16 9.37
CA ILE A 13 0.52 4.29 9.07
C ILE A 13 -0.24 3.03 9.52
N VAL A 14 0.32 1.84 9.26
CA VAL A 14 -0.27 0.56 9.69
C VAL A 14 -0.40 0.51 11.22
N GLU A 15 0.62 0.93 11.96
CA GLU A 15 0.59 1.00 13.43
C GLU A 15 -0.49 1.95 13.95
N GLU A 16 -0.67 3.10 13.33
CA GLU A 16 -1.75 4.05 13.68
C GLU A 16 -3.13 3.43 13.46
N GLU A 17 -3.36 2.76 12.35
CA GLU A 17 -4.63 2.10 12.05
C GLU A 17 -4.92 0.93 13.01
N VAL A 18 -3.91 0.11 13.32
CA VAL A 18 -4.06 -0.97 14.31
C VAL A 18 -4.38 -0.40 15.69
N SER A 19 -3.73 0.68 16.10
CA SER A 19 -4.04 1.39 17.36
C SER A 19 -5.47 1.90 17.39
N ARG A 20 -5.96 2.45 16.28
CA ARG A 20 -7.33 2.95 16.16
C ARG A 20 -8.35 1.81 16.29
N GLU A 21 -8.13 0.69 15.58
CA GLU A 21 -9.00 -0.49 15.68
C GLU A 21 -8.96 -1.10 17.08
N ALA A 22 -7.79 -1.15 17.71
CA ALA A 22 -7.62 -1.62 19.08
C ALA A 22 -8.38 -0.75 20.09
N ALA A 23 -8.38 0.58 19.92
CA ALA A 23 -9.11 1.51 20.77
C ALA A 23 -10.64 1.40 20.62
N GLN A 24 -11.12 0.97 19.46
CA GLN A 24 -12.54 0.73 19.18
C GLN A 24 -13.01 -0.65 19.62
N ALA A 25 -12.09 -1.59 19.90
CA ALA A 25 -12.43 -2.92 20.39
C ALA A 25 -12.90 -2.84 21.85
N TYR A 26 -14.13 -3.31 22.11
CA TYR A 26 -14.72 -3.35 23.45
C TYR A 26 -14.23 -4.53 24.30
N SER A 27 -13.31 -5.34 23.78
CA SER A 27 -12.75 -6.50 24.47
C SER A 27 -11.29 -6.26 24.88
N THR A 28 -10.79 -7.08 25.80
CA THR A 28 -9.38 -7.11 26.22
C THR A 28 -8.41 -7.45 25.08
N ASP A 29 -8.90 -7.82 23.91
CA ASP A 29 -8.10 -8.22 22.74
C ASP A 29 -7.49 -7.06 21.98
N GLY A 30 -7.95 -5.82 22.21
CA GLY A 30 -7.43 -4.62 21.54
C GLY A 30 -5.94 -4.38 21.78
N SER A 31 -5.47 -4.55 23.04
CA SER A 31 -4.03 -4.42 23.35
C SER A 31 -3.20 -5.55 22.75
N SER A 32 -3.76 -6.76 22.63
CA SER A 32 -3.07 -7.90 22.01
C SER A 32 -2.89 -7.73 20.51
N LEU A 33 -3.80 -7.06 19.80
CA LEU A 33 -3.66 -6.73 18.39
C LEU A 33 -2.45 -5.80 18.17
N TYR A 34 -2.35 -4.74 18.99
CA TYR A 34 -1.24 -3.80 18.90
C TYR A 34 0.11 -4.42 19.26
N ASP A 35 0.16 -5.18 20.35
CA ASP A 35 1.35 -5.88 20.78
C ASP A 35 1.82 -6.91 19.74
N GLY A 36 0.87 -7.61 19.12
CA GLY A 36 1.17 -8.53 18.02
C GLY A 36 1.83 -7.86 16.83
N LEU A 37 1.40 -6.67 16.45
CA LEU A 37 2.04 -5.90 15.38
C LEU A 37 3.46 -5.47 15.74
N ARG A 38 3.68 -5.02 16.97
CA ARG A 38 5.02 -4.68 17.46
C ARG A 38 5.97 -5.88 17.43
N MET A 39 5.49 -7.05 17.78
CA MET A 39 6.27 -8.30 17.69
C MET A 39 6.66 -8.63 16.25
N VAL A 40 5.72 -8.50 15.32
CA VAL A 40 5.99 -8.71 13.88
C VAL A 40 7.01 -7.73 13.35
N SER A 41 6.92 -6.46 13.73
CA SER A 41 7.87 -5.42 13.30
C SER A 41 9.28 -5.63 13.83
N ARG A 42 9.46 -6.33 14.94
CA ARG A 42 10.77 -6.64 15.54
C ARG A 42 11.40 -7.93 15.02
N ASP A 43 10.60 -8.82 14.44
CA ASP A 43 11.06 -10.09 13.88
C ASP A 43 11.34 -9.90 12.39
N GLU A 44 12.61 -9.90 12.01
CA GLU A 44 13.06 -9.68 10.64
C GLU A 44 12.50 -10.70 9.63
N GLU A 45 12.36 -11.96 10.03
CA GLU A 45 11.80 -13.00 9.14
C GLU A 45 10.31 -12.79 8.90
N LYS A 46 9.54 -12.52 9.94
CA LYS A 46 8.11 -12.21 9.84
C LYS A 46 7.85 -10.95 9.04
N LYS A 47 8.67 -9.92 9.25
CA LYS A 47 8.65 -8.67 8.50
C LYS A 47 8.87 -8.91 7.01
N LYS A 48 9.93 -9.62 6.65
CA LYS A 48 10.23 -9.97 5.25
C LYS A 48 9.12 -10.79 4.61
N ARG A 49 8.59 -11.76 5.35
CA ARG A 49 7.48 -12.58 4.88
C ARG A 49 6.24 -11.75 4.61
N LEU A 50 5.86 -10.86 5.52
CA LEU A 50 4.71 -9.98 5.36
C LEU A 50 4.89 -9.03 4.16
N MET A 51 6.06 -8.43 4.01
CA MET A 51 6.39 -7.60 2.85
C MET A 51 6.29 -8.36 1.54
N SER A 52 6.79 -9.61 1.51
CA SER A 52 6.71 -10.46 0.32
C SER A 52 5.27 -10.84 -0.03
N GLU A 53 4.44 -11.14 0.95
CA GLU A 53 3.02 -11.43 0.76
C GLU A 53 2.27 -10.21 0.20
N VAL A 54 2.55 -9.02 0.72
CA VAL A 54 1.98 -7.76 0.22
C VAL A 54 2.43 -7.50 -1.21
N LEU A 55 3.71 -7.70 -1.52
CA LEU A 55 4.25 -7.54 -2.87
C LEU A 55 3.53 -8.47 -3.88
N VAL A 56 3.34 -9.74 -3.52
CA VAL A 56 2.61 -10.69 -4.36
C VAL A 56 1.18 -10.22 -4.59
N SER A 57 0.50 -9.74 -3.56
CA SER A 57 -0.85 -9.19 -3.69
C SER A 57 -0.91 -7.99 -4.62
N ILE A 58 0.05 -7.06 -4.52
CA ILE A 58 0.16 -5.91 -5.43
C ILE A 58 0.36 -6.38 -6.87
N ARG A 59 1.24 -7.34 -7.11
CA ARG A 59 1.48 -7.91 -8.44
C ARG A 59 0.23 -8.53 -9.05
N ILE A 60 -0.56 -9.24 -8.26
CA ILE A 60 -1.81 -9.86 -8.71
C ILE A 60 -2.85 -8.79 -9.02
N LEU A 61 -3.09 -7.84 -8.11
CA LEU A 61 -4.13 -6.83 -8.23
C LEU A 61 -3.82 -5.78 -9.30
N CYS A 62 -2.55 -5.45 -9.48
CA CYS A 62 -2.10 -4.36 -10.35
C CYS A 62 -1.34 -4.84 -11.59
N ASN A 63 -1.47 -6.11 -11.99
CA ASN A 63 -0.72 -6.70 -13.10
C ASN A 63 -0.85 -5.96 -14.43
N ARG A 64 -1.98 -5.25 -14.64
CA ARG A 64 -2.24 -4.43 -15.83
C ARG A 64 -2.02 -2.95 -15.61
N LEU A 65 -1.74 -2.53 -14.39
CA LEU A 65 -1.63 -1.13 -14.00
C LEU A 65 -0.18 -0.69 -13.81
N VAL A 66 0.69 -1.62 -13.44
CA VAL A 66 2.12 -1.36 -13.23
C VAL A 66 2.94 -2.15 -14.24
N ARG A 67 3.99 -1.53 -14.76
CA ARG A 67 4.97 -2.21 -15.60
C ARG A 67 5.88 -3.11 -14.76
N HIS A 68 6.27 -2.61 -13.60
CA HIS A 68 7.12 -3.34 -12.68
C HIS A 68 6.88 -2.92 -11.23
N VAL A 69 6.92 -3.87 -10.31
CA VAL A 69 6.92 -3.63 -8.88
C VAL A 69 7.85 -4.63 -8.20
N ALA A 70 8.68 -4.14 -7.29
CA ALA A 70 9.66 -4.95 -6.58
C ALA A 70 9.95 -4.38 -5.19
N LEU A 71 10.53 -5.23 -4.33
CA LEU A 71 11.18 -4.77 -3.10
C LEU A 71 12.62 -4.45 -3.43
N ILE A 72 13.07 -3.28 -3.02
CA ILE A 72 14.46 -2.86 -3.15
C ILE A 72 15.02 -2.48 -1.78
N ALA A 73 16.25 -2.87 -1.51
CA ALA A 73 16.96 -2.49 -0.32
C ALA A 73 17.81 -1.24 -0.60
N ASP A 74 17.56 -0.15 0.12
CA ASP A 74 18.34 1.08 0.04
C ASP A 74 19.58 1.04 0.97
N GLY A 75 19.89 -0.13 1.54
CA GLY A 75 21.02 -0.35 2.44
C GLY A 75 21.11 -1.81 2.89
N SER A 76 21.98 -2.08 3.85
CA SER A 76 22.20 -3.44 4.40
C SER A 76 21.12 -3.89 5.39
N GLU A 77 20.26 -2.97 5.87
CA GLU A 77 19.24 -3.24 6.87
C GLU A 77 17.85 -3.34 6.24
N ALA A 78 17.03 -4.27 6.72
CA ALA A 78 15.66 -4.45 6.25
C ALA A 78 14.77 -3.22 6.49
N GLU A 79 15.12 -2.37 7.45
CA GLU A 79 14.43 -1.10 7.73
C GLU A 79 14.51 -0.09 6.58
N GLN A 80 15.51 -0.25 5.71
CA GLN A 80 15.72 0.60 4.53
C GLN A 80 15.11 0.00 3.25
N THR A 81 14.29 -1.03 3.38
CA THR A 81 13.62 -1.64 2.23
C THR A 81 12.43 -0.78 1.79
N SER A 82 12.29 -0.63 0.48
CA SER A 82 11.20 0.12 -0.14
C SER A 82 10.46 -0.71 -1.17
N PHE A 83 9.17 -0.42 -1.35
CA PHE A 83 8.41 -0.89 -2.51
C PHE A 83 8.70 0.06 -3.67
N TYR A 84 9.27 -0.47 -4.74
CA TYR A 84 9.54 0.27 -5.97
C TYR A 84 8.45 -0.01 -6.99
N PHE A 85 7.94 1.05 -7.60
CA PHE A 85 6.91 1.00 -8.63
C PHE A 85 7.39 1.68 -9.91
N ASP A 86 7.10 1.06 -11.03
CA ASP A 86 7.27 1.64 -12.35
C ASP A 86 5.95 1.57 -13.11
N LEU A 87 5.39 2.75 -13.41
CA LEU A 87 4.15 2.92 -14.15
C LEU A 87 4.44 3.47 -15.54
N GLU A 88 3.77 2.91 -16.55
CA GLU A 88 3.83 3.46 -17.89
C GLU A 88 2.88 4.66 -18.01
N MET A 89 3.44 5.86 -18.06
CA MET A 89 2.69 7.10 -18.12
C MET A 89 3.36 8.10 -19.05
N SER A 90 2.54 8.90 -19.76
CA SER A 90 3.05 10.07 -20.46
C SER A 90 3.49 11.16 -19.46
N PRO A 91 4.50 12.00 -19.79
CA PRO A 91 4.93 13.09 -18.90
C PRO A 91 3.81 14.05 -18.51
N ARG A 92 2.88 14.32 -19.43
CA ARG A 92 1.72 15.17 -19.17
C ARG A 92 0.79 14.57 -18.11
N ARG A 93 0.55 13.27 -18.16
CA ARG A 93 -0.28 12.58 -17.18
C ARG A 93 0.41 12.50 -15.82
N GLU A 94 1.70 12.25 -15.83
CA GLU A 94 2.53 12.24 -14.62
C GLU A 94 2.48 13.60 -13.90
N ALA A 95 2.60 14.71 -14.64
CA ALA A 95 2.53 16.05 -14.07
C ALA A 95 1.16 16.34 -13.43
N GLY A 96 0.06 15.87 -14.04
CA GLY A 96 -1.30 16.13 -13.54
C GLY A 96 -1.80 15.16 -12.46
N LYS A 97 -1.37 13.92 -12.48
CA LYS A 97 -1.94 12.82 -11.67
C LYS A 97 -0.93 12.02 -10.86
N GLY A 98 0.37 12.30 -11.02
CA GLY A 98 1.44 11.52 -10.39
C GLY A 98 1.34 11.47 -8.87
N GLU A 99 1.12 12.60 -8.20
CA GLU A 99 1.02 12.65 -6.75
C GLU A 99 -0.23 11.93 -6.22
N SER A 100 -1.35 12.05 -6.90
CA SER A 100 -2.58 11.32 -6.56
C SER A 100 -2.38 9.81 -6.67
N LEU A 101 -1.69 9.35 -7.72
CA LEU A 101 -1.35 7.94 -7.91
C LEU A 101 -0.41 7.41 -6.82
N LYS A 102 0.63 8.16 -6.47
CA LYS A 102 1.52 7.79 -5.35
C LYS A 102 0.75 7.62 -4.04
N THR A 103 -0.16 8.54 -3.74
CA THR A 103 -1.01 8.49 -2.55
C THR A 103 -1.92 7.26 -2.57
N LEU A 104 -2.51 6.93 -3.71
CA LEU A 104 -3.36 5.75 -3.87
C LEU A 104 -2.56 4.44 -3.74
N PHE A 105 -1.37 4.36 -4.32
CA PHE A 105 -0.51 3.19 -4.14
C PHE A 105 -0.04 3.03 -2.70
N ARG A 106 0.18 4.14 -1.98
CA ARG A 106 0.45 4.10 -0.54
C ARG A 106 -0.74 3.54 0.23
N SER A 107 -1.93 4.06 -0.03
CA SER A 107 -3.18 3.57 0.58
C SER A 107 -3.40 2.08 0.30
N LEU A 108 -3.25 1.66 -0.95
CA LEU A 108 -3.33 0.25 -1.34
C LEU A 108 -2.35 -0.62 -0.55
N THR A 109 -1.10 -0.21 -0.48
CA THR A 109 -0.06 -0.96 0.23
C THR A 109 -0.38 -1.08 1.72
N VAL A 110 -0.79 0.02 2.37
CA VAL A 110 -1.22 0.03 3.78
C VAL A 110 -2.41 -0.92 3.99
N ASN A 111 -3.43 -0.84 3.14
CA ASN A 111 -4.62 -1.70 3.26
C ASN A 111 -4.29 -3.18 3.08
N LEU A 112 -3.35 -3.52 2.21
CA LEU A 112 -2.87 -4.90 2.05
C LEU A 112 -2.09 -5.39 3.29
N PHE A 113 -1.27 -4.56 3.90
CA PHE A 113 -0.62 -4.88 5.17
C PHE A 113 -1.64 -5.16 6.27
N LEU A 114 -2.64 -4.29 6.40
CA LEU A 114 -3.71 -4.44 7.40
C LEU A 114 -4.53 -5.71 7.15
N ASN A 115 -4.89 -5.99 5.89
CA ASN A 115 -5.59 -7.22 5.52
C ASN A 115 -4.80 -8.46 5.95
N LYS A 116 -3.53 -8.54 5.60
CA LYS A 116 -2.67 -9.68 5.95
C LYS A 116 -2.47 -9.81 7.46
N TYR A 117 -2.27 -8.68 8.14
CA TYR A 117 -2.09 -8.66 9.58
C TYR A 117 -3.34 -9.15 10.32
N PHE A 118 -4.51 -8.62 10.02
CA PHE A 118 -5.76 -9.03 10.67
C PHE A 118 -6.17 -10.46 10.30
N ALA A 119 -5.90 -10.91 9.08
CA ALA A 119 -6.10 -12.30 8.69
C ALA A 119 -5.24 -13.25 9.54
N SER A 120 -3.99 -12.88 9.83
CA SER A 120 -3.08 -13.66 10.68
C SER A 120 -3.53 -13.71 12.15
N LYS A 121 -4.37 -12.77 12.59
CA LYS A 121 -4.93 -12.69 13.95
C LYS A 121 -6.35 -13.26 14.04
N ASN A 122 -6.84 -13.90 12.99
CA ASN A 122 -8.21 -14.44 12.91
C ASN A 122 -9.32 -13.39 13.08
N GLU A 123 -9.01 -12.13 12.74
CA GLU A 123 -9.96 -11.01 12.72
C GLU A 123 -10.58 -10.88 11.33
N ALA A 124 -11.48 -11.80 10.98
CA ALA A 124 -12.03 -11.93 9.63
C ALA A 124 -12.77 -10.68 9.15
N ASP A 125 -13.53 -10.01 10.02
CA ASP A 125 -14.29 -8.81 9.67
C ASP A 125 -13.35 -7.63 9.32
N LEU A 126 -12.31 -7.43 10.12
CA LEU A 126 -11.30 -6.40 9.87
C LEU A 126 -10.47 -6.74 8.61
N ALA A 127 -10.08 -7.99 8.44
CA ALA A 127 -9.38 -8.44 7.24
C ALA A 127 -10.21 -8.15 5.98
N SER A 128 -11.50 -8.45 5.98
CA SER A 128 -12.41 -8.19 4.87
C SER A 128 -12.61 -6.69 4.61
N LYS A 129 -12.70 -5.88 5.67
CA LYS A 129 -12.79 -4.42 5.56
C LYS A 129 -11.61 -3.83 4.78
N TYR A 130 -10.39 -4.24 5.11
CA TYR A 130 -9.18 -3.73 4.46
C TYR A 130 -8.94 -4.35 3.08
N ASP A 131 -9.42 -5.56 2.84
CA ASP A 131 -9.43 -6.15 1.49
C ASP A 131 -10.34 -5.34 0.56
N ALA A 132 -11.55 -5.01 1.01
CA ALA A 132 -12.48 -4.16 0.25
C ALA A 132 -11.90 -2.76 -0.02
N ALA A 133 -11.21 -2.18 0.96
CA ALA A 133 -10.53 -0.88 0.80
C ALA A 133 -9.40 -0.96 -0.23
N ALA A 134 -8.61 -2.03 -0.22
CA ALA A 134 -7.56 -2.28 -1.21
C ALA A 134 -8.11 -2.41 -2.62
N LEU A 135 -9.20 -3.14 -2.80
CA LEU A 135 -9.88 -3.27 -4.11
C LEU A 135 -10.44 -1.93 -4.60
N ALA A 136 -10.99 -1.11 -3.71
CA ALA A 136 -11.44 0.24 -4.05
C ALA A 136 -10.28 1.13 -4.51
N ASP A 137 -9.13 1.04 -3.87
CA ASP A 137 -7.91 1.75 -4.28
C ASP A 137 -7.47 1.32 -5.69
N VAL A 138 -7.46 0.01 -5.98
CA VAL A 138 -7.13 -0.51 -7.32
C VAL A 138 -8.08 0.03 -8.38
N GLN A 139 -9.38 0.08 -8.12
CA GLN A 139 -10.37 0.64 -9.04
C GLN A 139 -10.13 2.13 -9.29
N THR A 140 -9.81 2.89 -8.26
CA THR A 140 -9.52 4.32 -8.38
C THR A 140 -8.21 4.56 -9.15
N ILE A 141 -7.18 3.77 -8.90
CA ILE A 141 -5.92 3.81 -9.66
C ILE A 141 -6.18 3.53 -11.14
N ALA A 142 -6.93 2.49 -11.46
CA ALA A 142 -7.28 2.14 -12.84
C ALA A 142 -8.04 3.28 -13.53
N LYS A 143 -9.00 3.89 -12.83
CA LYS A 143 -9.74 5.04 -13.34
C LYS A 143 -8.81 6.21 -13.67
N LEU A 144 -7.89 6.57 -12.77
CA LEU A 144 -6.94 7.65 -12.99
C LEU A 144 -5.96 7.36 -14.14
N LEU A 145 -5.49 6.12 -14.27
CA LEU A 145 -4.56 5.73 -15.32
C LEU A 145 -5.20 5.73 -16.71
N TYR A 146 -6.45 5.32 -16.81
CA TYR A 146 -7.16 5.19 -18.10
C TYR A 146 -8.09 6.35 -18.41
N GLU A 147 -8.28 7.29 -17.50
CA GLU A 147 -9.08 8.48 -17.75
C GLU A 147 -8.50 9.30 -18.91
N LYS A 148 -9.34 9.67 -19.86
CA LYS A 148 -8.93 10.53 -20.97
C LYS A 148 -8.62 11.93 -20.47
N LEU A 149 -7.43 12.44 -20.80
CA LEU A 149 -7.09 13.83 -20.52
C LEU A 149 -7.83 14.74 -21.51
N PRO A 150 -8.31 15.91 -21.06
CA PRO A 150 -8.90 16.89 -21.95
C PRO A 150 -7.89 17.30 -23.04
N PRO A 151 -8.35 17.56 -24.27
CA PRO A 151 -7.45 18.00 -25.33
C PRO A 151 -6.79 19.32 -24.98
N VAL A 152 -5.53 19.47 -25.36
CA VAL A 152 -4.82 20.76 -25.27
C VAL A 152 -5.03 21.48 -26.58
N TYR A 153 -5.75 22.58 -26.53
CA TYR A 153 -5.90 23.46 -27.70
C TYR A 153 -4.71 24.42 -27.73
N PRO A 154 -4.10 24.63 -28.92
CA PRO A 154 -3.09 25.67 -29.04
C PRO A 154 -3.72 27.04 -28.71
N ALA A 155 -2.95 27.90 -28.05
CA ALA A 155 -3.40 29.26 -27.78
C ALA A 155 -3.73 29.96 -29.12
N ILE A 156 -4.92 30.53 -29.20
CA ILE A 156 -5.33 31.31 -30.37
C ILE A 156 -4.48 32.59 -30.36
N PRO A 157 -3.75 32.88 -31.45
CA PRO A 157 -2.88 34.08 -31.50
C PRO A 157 -3.70 35.38 -31.47
#